data_b429e006bf9ea928a716ac4c1482afec
#
_entry.id   b429e006bf9ea928a716ac4c1482afec
#
_cell.length_a   1.000
_cell.length_b   1.000
_cell.length_c   1.000
_cell.angle_alpha   90.00
_cell.angle_beta   90.00
_cell.angle_gamma   90.00
#
_symmetry.space_group_name_H-M   'P 1'
#
loop_
_entity.id
_entity.type
_entity.pdbx_description
1 polymer ?
#
loop_
_entity_poly.entity_id
_entity_poly.type
_entity_poly.pdbx_seq_one_letter_code
_entity_poly.pdbx_strand_id
1 'polypeptide(L)'
;MKRRNYGIDLLRIVAMYMIVLYHCLLLGGVINKATQIGIGSINYDISWLLDTLCYCAVNCYALISGYVGVKSKFKLQNIIKLWFQVLFYSVVLNIIIWVTIPNVPINKGLLIQMLMPISFERYWYFSAYFILFAFMPFLNLLLNNLDKSMATKLLITLILVCSFGETFIFRAKTFLSLQSGYSAPW
;
A
#
# COMPACT_ATOMS: atom_id res chain seq x y z
N MET A 1 23.20 11.62 -20.54
CA MET A 1 21.91 10.90 -20.46
C MET A 1 21.96 9.89 -19.33
N LYS A 2 21.02 9.91 -18.38
CA LYS A 2 20.95 8.89 -17.32
C LYS A 2 20.50 7.56 -17.95
N ARG A 3 21.33 6.53 -17.89
CA ARG A 3 21.02 5.22 -18.47
C ARG A 3 19.77 4.63 -17.77
N ARG A 4 18.74 4.30 -18.52
CA ARG A 4 17.50 3.73 -18.01
C ARG A 4 17.80 2.32 -17.46
N ASN A 5 17.29 2.02 -16.26
CA ASN A 5 17.46 0.71 -15.65
C ASN A 5 16.22 -0.15 -15.91
N TYR A 6 16.30 -0.97 -16.95
CA TYR A 6 15.19 -1.85 -17.36
C TYR A 6 14.80 -2.88 -16.29
N GLY A 7 15.74 -3.29 -15.42
CA GLY A 7 15.44 -4.20 -14.31
C GLY A 7 14.46 -3.59 -13.29
N ILE A 8 14.62 -2.28 -12.99
CA ILE A 8 13.69 -1.57 -12.11
C ILE A 8 12.31 -1.41 -12.77
N ASP A 9 12.29 -1.14 -14.07
CA ASP A 9 11.03 -1.02 -14.81
C ASP A 9 10.28 -2.36 -14.84
N LEU A 10 10.99 -3.47 -15.07
CA LEU A 10 10.42 -4.81 -15.02
C LEU A 10 9.89 -5.14 -13.63
N LEU A 11 10.67 -4.86 -12.58
CA LEU A 11 10.22 -5.10 -11.20
C LEU A 11 8.96 -4.31 -10.85
N ARG A 12 8.81 -3.08 -11.34
CA ARG A 12 7.57 -2.29 -11.18
C ARG A 12 6.38 -2.94 -11.86
N ILE A 13 6.57 -3.46 -13.08
CA ILE A 13 5.49 -4.14 -13.82
C ILE A 13 5.06 -5.40 -13.07
N VAL A 14 6.01 -6.22 -12.63
CA VAL A 14 5.73 -7.43 -11.86
C VAL A 14 5.02 -7.09 -10.54
N ALA A 15 5.53 -6.12 -9.78
CA ALA A 15 4.91 -5.71 -8.52
C ALA A 15 3.49 -5.17 -8.74
N MET A 16 3.24 -4.41 -9.80
CA MET A 16 1.89 -3.93 -10.13
C MET A 16 0.96 -5.08 -10.50
N TYR A 17 1.43 -6.04 -11.29
CA TYR A 17 0.65 -7.24 -11.61
C TYR A 17 0.28 -8.03 -10.35
N MET A 18 1.22 -8.21 -9.41
CA MET A 18 0.97 -8.88 -8.14
C MET A 18 -0.04 -8.09 -7.28
N ILE A 19 0.00 -6.75 -7.26
CA ILE A 19 -0.98 -5.92 -6.56
C ILE A 19 -2.38 -6.14 -7.14
N VAL A 20 -2.52 -6.16 -8.46
CA VAL A 20 -3.81 -6.42 -9.13
C VAL A 20 -4.32 -7.82 -8.79
N LEU A 21 -3.44 -8.82 -8.88
CA LEU A 21 -3.78 -10.21 -8.55
C LEU A 21 -4.23 -10.36 -7.09
N TYR A 22 -3.52 -9.73 -6.16
CA TYR A 22 -3.90 -9.70 -4.74
C TYR A 22 -5.32 -9.15 -4.54
N HIS A 23 -5.63 -8.01 -5.17
CA HIS A 23 -6.97 -7.42 -5.06
C HIS A 23 -8.05 -8.31 -5.72
N CYS A 24 -7.75 -8.98 -6.83
CA CYS A 24 -8.66 -9.94 -7.43
C CYS A 24 -8.93 -11.14 -6.52
N LEU A 25 -7.91 -11.67 -5.85
CA LEU A 25 -8.06 -12.78 -4.91
C LEU A 25 -8.92 -12.39 -3.70
N LEU A 26 -8.65 -11.21 -3.14
CA LEU A 26 -9.31 -10.73 -1.92
C LEU A 26 -10.74 -10.21 -2.21
N LEU A 27 -10.86 -9.19 -3.08
CA LEU A 27 -12.13 -8.52 -3.37
C LEU A 27 -13.03 -9.35 -4.32
N GLY A 28 -12.43 -10.19 -5.15
CA GLY A 28 -13.16 -11.16 -5.99
C GLY A 28 -13.76 -12.32 -5.22
N GLY A 29 -13.54 -12.40 -3.90
CA GLY A 29 -14.09 -13.45 -3.04
C GLY A 29 -13.45 -14.83 -3.22
N VAL A 30 -12.32 -14.91 -3.94
CA VAL A 30 -11.62 -16.19 -4.20
C VAL A 30 -11.11 -16.79 -2.89
N ILE A 31 -10.46 -15.99 -2.05
CA ILE A 31 -9.95 -16.42 -0.74
C ILE A 31 -11.12 -16.89 0.17
N ASN A 32 -12.22 -16.15 0.20
CA ASN A 32 -13.38 -16.52 1.01
C ASN A 32 -13.97 -17.86 0.57
N LYS A 33 -14.12 -18.08 -0.74
CA LYS A 33 -14.61 -19.37 -1.28
C LYS A 33 -13.61 -20.50 -1.01
N ALA A 34 -12.32 -20.26 -1.20
CA ALA A 34 -11.28 -21.23 -0.91
C ALA A 34 -11.28 -21.66 0.57
N THR A 35 -11.47 -20.70 1.48
CA THR A 35 -11.55 -20.97 2.93
C THR A 35 -12.79 -21.79 3.30
N GLN A 36 -13.93 -21.59 2.60
CA GLN A 36 -15.14 -22.41 2.80
C GLN A 36 -14.97 -23.86 2.36
N ILE A 37 -14.16 -24.10 1.32
CA ILE A 37 -13.85 -25.47 0.86
C ILE A 37 -13.00 -26.22 1.90
N GLY A 38 -12.13 -25.51 2.62
CA GLY A 38 -11.33 -26.04 3.71
C GLY A 38 -9.89 -26.40 3.34
N ILE A 39 -9.09 -26.57 4.39
CA ILE A 39 -7.65 -26.87 4.34
C ILE A 39 -7.43 -28.22 3.65
N GLY A 40 -6.41 -28.30 2.79
CA GLY A 40 -6.01 -29.52 2.08
C GLY A 40 -6.69 -29.68 0.71
N SER A 41 -7.54 -28.73 0.31
CA SER A 41 -8.00 -28.69 -1.09
C SER A 41 -6.98 -27.92 -1.95
N ILE A 42 -6.75 -28.37 -3.17
CA ILE A 42 -5.85 -27.71 -4.13
C ILE A 42 -6.22 -26.24 -4.31
N ASN A 43 -7.50 -25.91 -4.35
CA ASN A 43 -7.98 -24.55 -4.50
C ASN A 43 -7.63 -23.67 -3.29
N TYR A 44 -7.73 -24.22 -2.08
CA TYR A 44 -7.31 -23.54 -0.86
C TYR A 44 -5.79 -23.25 -0.88
N ASP A 45 -5.01 -24.30 -1.11
CA ASP A 45 -3.55 -24.21 -1.03
C ASP A 45 -2.98 -23.24 -2.09
N ILE A 46 -3.47 -23.32 -3.33
CA ILE A 46 -3.03 -22.41 -4.42
C ILE A 46 -3.47 -20.96 -4.13
N SER A 47 -4.70 -20.75 -3.66
CA SER A 47 -5.19 -19.39 -3.39
C SER A 47 -4.39 -18.72 -2.30
N TRP A 48 -4.10 -19.42 -1.20
CA TRP A 48 -3.29 -18.89 -0.10
C TRP A 48 -1.82 -18.74 -0.45
N LEU A 49 -1.27 -19.63 -1.28
CA LEU A 49 0.09 -19.48 -1.81
C LEU A 49 0.21 -18.21 -2.67
N LEU A 50 -0.72 -17.99 -3.57
CA LEU A 50 -0.76 -16.79 -4.42
C LEU A 50 -0.95 -15.52 -3.59
N ASP A 51 -1.84 -15.54 -2.61
CA ASP A 51 -2.06 -14.42 -1.69
C ASP A 51 -0.78 -14.04 -0.95
N THR A 52 -0.11 -15.03 -0.35
CA THR A 52 1.15 -14.84 0.38
C THR A 52 2.26 -14.30 -0.53
N LEU A 53 2.40 -14.82 -1.75
CA LEU A 53 3.38 -14.32 -2.71
C LEU A 53 3.10 -12.88 -3.12
N CYS A 54 1.83 -12.54 -3.36
CA CYS A 54 1.43 -11.20 -3.77
C CYS A 54 1.51 -10.17 -2.65
N TYR A 55 1.48 -10.60 -1.39
CA TYR A 55 1.51 -9.71 -0.23
C TYR A 55 2.78 -8.84 -0.16
N CYS A 56 3.93 -9.34 -0.66
CA CYS A 56 5.17 -8.57 -0.69
C CYS A 56 5.23 -7.48 -1.78
N ALA A 57 4.28 -7.45 -2.70
CA ALA A 57 4.30 -6.56 -3.86
C ALA A 57 4.32 -5.07 -3.51
N VAL A 58 3.54 -4.67 -2.50
CA VAL A 58 3.49 -3.29 -2.00
C VAL A 58 4.85 -2.87 -1.42
N ASN A 59 5.50 -3.76 -0.67
CA ASN A 59 6.83 -3.53 -0.11
C ASN A 59 7.89 -3.39 -1.21
N CYS A 60 7.83 -4.23 -2.25
CA CYS A 60 8.69 -4.09 -3.42
C CYS A 60 8.52 -2.72 -4.09
N TYR A 61 7.28 -2.27 -4.25
CA TYR A 61 6.99 -0.97 -4.86
C TYR A 61 7.51 0.20 -3.99
N ALA A 62 7.37 0.10 -2.68
CA ALA A 62 7.90 1.08 -1.73
C ALA A 62 9.44 1.14 -1.78
N LEU A 63 10.11 -0.01 -1.81
CA LEU A 63 11.57 -0.10 -1.92
C LEU A 63 12.10 0.49 -3.23
N ILE A 64 11.42 0.20 -4.36
CA ILE A 64 11.78 0.80 -5.66
C ILE A 64 11.64 2.32 -5.59
N SER A 65 10.56 2.82 -5.00
CA SER A 65 10.29 4.25 -4.86
C SER A 65 11.34 4.93 -3.99
N GLY A 66 11.74 4.29 -2.88
CA GLY A 66 12.84 4.74 -2.04
C GLY A 66 14.18 4.78 -2.79
N TYR A 67 14.54 3.69 -3.48
CA TYR A 67 15.78 3.60 -4.25
C TYR A 67 15.91 4.69 -5.33
N VAL A 68 14.83 4.95 -6.05
CA VAL A 68 14.79 6.00 -7.09
C VAL A 68 14.73 7.38 -6.45
N GLY A 69 14.03 7.51 -5.31
CA GLY A 69 13.79 8.75 -4.60
C GLY A 69 15.05 9.40 -4.03
N VAL A 70 15.96 8.61 -3.48
CA VAL A 70 17.23 9.09 -2.90
C VAL A 70 18.05 9.93 -3.89
N LYS A 71 17.99 9.60 -5.19
CA LYS A 71 18.71 10.31 -6.26
C LYS A 71 17.87 11.36 -6.99
N SER A 72 16.61 11.54 -6.60
CA SER A 72 15.70 12.48 -7.26
C SER A 72 15.73 13.84 -6.58
N LYS A 73 15.62 14.90 -7.40
CA LYS A 73 15.43 16.26 -6.87
C LYS A 73 13.95 16.42 -6.53
N PHE A 74 13.68 16.86 -5.31
CA PHE A 74 12.34 17.24 -4.89
C PHE A 74 11.80 18.38 -5.76
N LYS A 75 10.62 18.20 -6.33
CA LYS A 75 9.89 19.23 -7.08
C LYS A 75 8.43 19.23 -6.64
N LEU A 76 7.97 20.33 -6.09
CA LEU A 76 6.57 20.50 -5.67
C LEU A 76 5.58 20.21 -6.80
N GLN A 77 5.95 20.55 -8.05
CA GLN A 77 5.15 20.25 -9.23
C GLN A 77 4.83 18.75 -9.39
N ASN A 78 5.72 17.87 -8.93
CA ASN A 78 5.49 16.42 -9.02
C ASN A 78 4.43 15.96 -8.00
N ILE A 79 4.37 16.57 -6.83
CA ILE A 79 3.32 16.33 -5.82
C ILE A 79 1.96 16.75 -6.39
N ILE A 80 1.89 17.95 -6.92
CA ILE A 80 0.66 18.52 -7.49
C ILE A 80 0.15 17.64 -8.65
N LYS A 81 1.04 17.24 -9.57
CA LYS A 81 0.70 16.34 -10.67
C LYS A 81 0.16 15.00 -10.17
N LEU A 82 0.81 14.42 -9.16
CA LEU A 82 0.39 13.15 -8.57
C LEU A 82 -1.00 13.27 -7.92
N TRP A 83 -1.24 14.36 -7.19
CA TRP A 83 -2.54 14.64 -6.58
C TRP A 83 -3.64 14.80 -7.64
N PHE A 84 -3.40 15.61 -8.67
CA PHE A 84 -4.35 15.77 -9.77
C PHE A 84 -4.63 14.46 -10.52
N GLN A 85 -3.62 13.62 -10.71
CA GLN A 85 -3.78 12.33 -11.36
C GLN A 85 -4.73 11.43 -10.57
N VAL A 86 -4.57 11.33 -9.24
CA VAL A 86 -5.44 10.51 -8.42
C VAL A 86 -6.84 11.09 -8.33
N LEU A 87 -6.97 12.41 -8.21
CA LEU A 87 -8.25 13.10 -8.25
C LEU A 87 -9.00 12.81 -9.56
N PHE A 88 -8.31 12.95 -10.70
CA PHE A 88 -8.87 12.66 -12.00
C PHE A 88 -9.42 11.23 -12.10
N TYR A 89 -8.61 10.23 -11.74
CA TYR A 89 -9.07 8.84 -11.76
C TYR A 89 -10.21 8.59 -10.76
N SER A 90 -10.15 9.18 -9.58
CA SER A 90 -11.24 9.07 -8.60
C SER A 90 -12.55 9.59 -9.15
N VAL A 91 -12.54 10.76 -9.78
CA VAL A 91 -13.74 11.38 -10.37
C VAL A 91 -14.25 10.55 -11.57
N VAL A 92 -13.38 10.25 -12.53
CA VAL A 92 -13.76 9.53 -13.74
C VAL A 92 -14.33 8.15 -13.45
N LEU A 93 -13.68 7.37 -12.58
CA LEU A 93 -14.15 6.03 -12.23
C LEU A 93 -15.51 6.07 -11.51
N ASN A 94 -15.72 7.01 -10.60
CA ASN A 94 -17.03 7.15 -9.95
C ASN A 94 -18.13 7.57 -10.95
N ILE A 95 -17.82 8.47 -11.88
CA ILE A 95 -18.78 8.84 -12.95
C ILE A 95 -19.12 7.61 -13.81
N ILE A 96 -18.12 6.82 -14.22
CA ILE A 96 -18.36 5.60 -14.99
C ILE A 96 -19.28 4.65 -14.22
N ILE A 97 -19.01 4.42 -12.94
CA ILE A 97 -19.83 3.56 -12.08
C ILE A 97 -21.27 4.08 -12.02
N TRP A 98 -21.49 5.37 -11.83
CA TRP A 98 -22.83 5.95 -11.77
C TRP A 98 -23.60 5.86 -13.09
N VAL A 99 -22.90 5.92 -14.22
CA VAL A 99 -23.53 5.79 -15.55
C VAL A 99 -23.82 4.32 -15.88
N THR A 100 -22.96 3.39 -15.45
CA THR A 100 -23.07 1.98 -15.86
C THR A 100 -23.88 1.14 -14.90
N ILE A 101 -23.93 1.49 -13.62
CA ILE A 101 -24.63 0.70 -12.59
C ILE A 101 -25.86 1.50 -12.11
N PRO A 102 -27.09 1.01 -12.41
CA PRO A 102 -28.29 1.67 -11.93
C PRO A 102 -28.42 1.56 -10.39
N ASN A 103 -29.04 2.57 -9.78
CA ASN A 103 -29.36 2.63 -8.35
C ASN A 103 -28.16 2.71 -7.38
N VAL A 104 -27.00 3.15 -7.83
CA VAL A 104 -25.90 3.49 -6.90
C VAL A 104 -26.28 4.75 -6.13
N PRO A 105 -26.38 4.70 -4.80
CA PRO A 105 -26.79 5.88 -4.01
C PRO A 105 -25.71 6.96 -4.06
N ILE A 106 -26.09 8.14 -4.56
CA ILE A 106 -25.24 9.33 -4.56
C ILE A 106 -25.52 10.08 -3.28
N ASN A 107 -24.61 10.03 -2.32
CA ASN A 107 -24.70 10.79 -1.09
C ASN A 107 -23.57 11.84 -0.97
N LYS A 108 -23.78 12.85 -0.14
CA LYS A 108 -22.79 13.92 0.09
C LYS A 108 -21.44 13.38 0.59
N GLY A 109 -21.47 12.33 1.41
CA GLY A 109 -20.24 11.68 1.91
C GLY A 109 -19.40 11.06 0.79
N LEU A 110 -20.05 10.44 -0.20
CA LEU A 110 -19.38 9.87 -1.37
C LEU A 110 -18.73 10.95 -2.25
N LEU A 111 -19.41 12.10 -2.42
CA LEU A 111 -18.87 13.24 -3.17
C LEU A 111 -17.63 13.81 -2.48
N ILE A 112 -17.65 13.96 -1.15
CA ILE A 112 -16.50 14.45 -0.38
C ILE A 112 -15.34 13.46 -0.48
N GLN A 113 -15.60 12.14 -0.35
CA GLN A 113 -14.58 11.10 -0.49
C GLN A 113 -13.96 11.07 -1.90
N MET A 114 -14.73 11.35 -2.93
CA MET A 114 -14.27 11.43 -4.31
C MET A 114 -13.34 12.63 -4.53
N LEU A 115 -13.65 13.79 -3.92
CA LEU A 115 -12.87 15.01 -4.06
C LEU A 115 -11.65 15.08 -3.14
N MET A 116 -11.67 14.31 -2.03
CA MET A 116 -10.56 14.25 -1.07
C MET A 116 -10.00 12.82 -0.94
N PRO A 117 -9.38 12.28 -2.00
CA PRO A 117 -8.93 10.88 -2.03
C PRO A 117 -7.83 10.56 -1.01
N ILE A 118 -7.13 11.57 -0.49
CA ILE A 118 -6.05 11.40 0.50
C ILE A 118 -6.60 11.23 1.91
N SER A 119 -7.71 11.91 2.25
CA SER A 119 -8.21 12.03 3.64
C SER A 119 -9.07 10.84 4.09
N PHE A 120 -9.56 10.02 3.16
CA PHE A 120 -10.52 8.95 3.45
C PHE A 120 -9.98 7.56 3.10
N GLU A 121 -8.86 7.15 3.60
CA GLU A 121 -8.24 5.79 3.55
C GLU A 121 -8.52 4.90 2.32
N ARG A 122 -9.35 5.37 1.38
CA ARG A 122 -9.77 4.65 0.17
C ARG A 122 -8.58 4.33 -0.75
N TYR A 123 -7.53 5.17 -0.67
CA TYR A 123 -6.27 5.01 -1.36
C TYR A 123 -5.11 5.12 -0.37
N TRP A 124 -5.15 4.30 0.69
CA TRP A 124 -4.19 4.33 1.80
C TRP A 124 -2.72 4.35 1.34
N TYR A 125 -2.39 3.56 0.32
CA TYR A 125 -1.04 3.52 -0.23
C TYR A 125 -0.65 4.85 -0.88
N PHE A 126 -1.58 5.48 -1.59
CA PHE A 126 -1.35 6.79 -2.19
C PHE A 126 -1.14 7.87 -1.12
N SER A 127 -1.95 7.86 -0.07
CA SER A 127 -1.81 8.79 1.06
C SER A 127 -0.46 8.63 1.75
N ALA A 128 -0.04 7.39 2.02
CA ALA A 128 1.28 7.09 2.58
C ALA A 128 2.41 7.55 1.64
N TYR A 129 2.28 7.29 0.34
CA TYR A 129 3.27 7.72 -0.66
C TYR A 129 3.36 9.24 -0.77
N PHE A 130 2.23 9.93 -0.72
CA PHE A 130 2.16 11.40 -0.76
C PHE A 130 2.89 12.02 0.44
N ILE A 131 2.65 11.50 1.65
CA ILE A 131 3.33 11.92 2.86
C ILE A 131 4.83 11.64 2.75
N LEU A 132 5.21 10.41 2.37
CA LEU A 132 6.62 10.04 2.19
C LEU A 132 7.33 10.97 1.19
N PHE A 133 6.66 11.30 0.08
CA PHE A 133 7.22 12.19 -0.93
C PHE A 133 7.42 13.62 -0.41
N ALA A 134 6.49 14.13 0.42
CA ALA A 134 6.64 15.43 1.07
C ALA A 134 7.82 15.45 2.06
N PHE A 135 8.07 14.34 2.77
CA PHE A 135 9.20 14.18 3.69
C PHE A 135 10.53 13.83 3.00
N MET A 136 10.52 13.49 1.71
CA MET A 136 11.71 13.06 0.96
C MET A 136 12.91 14.01 1.07
N PRO A 137 12.78 15.36 1.00
CA PRO A 137 13.94 16.26 1.15
C PRO A 137 14.60 16.13 2.52
N PHE A 138 13.82 15.97 3.58
CA PHE A 138 14.32 15.81 4.95
C PHE A 138 14.99 14.44 5.13
N LEU A 139 14.39 13.40 4.58
CA LEU A 139 14.97 12.03 4.61
C LEU A 139 16.27 11.96 3.83
N ASN A 140 16.34 12.60 2.66
CA ASN A 140 17.57 12.66 1.87
C ASN A 140 18.67 13.48 2.58
N LEU A 141 18.31 14.56 3.27
CA LEU A 141 19.25 15.32 4.08
C LEU A 141 19.81 14.46 5.22
N LEU A 142 18.93 13.75 5.94
CA LEU A 142 19.31 12.82 7.00
C LEU A 142 20.28 11.75 6.47
N LEU A 143 19.91 11.06 5.40
CA LEU A 143 20.71 9.96 4.83
C LEU A 143 22.06 10.42 4.30
N ASN A 144 22.14 11.62 3.74
CA ASN A 144 23.41 12.18 3.24
C ASN A 144 24.37 12.59 4.35
N ASN A 145 23.88 12.86 5.57
CA ASN A 145 24.69 13.21 6.73
C ASN A 145 25.05 12.03 7.62
N LEU A 146 24.48 10.83 7.36
CA LEU A 146 24.79 9.61 8.09
C LEU A 146 26.01 8.91 7.47
N ASP A 147 26.95 8.52 8.32
CA ASP A 147 27.99 7.58 7.91
C ASP A 147 27.42 6.17 7.72
N LYS A 148 28.16 5.29 7.06
CA LYS A 148 27.70 3.94 6.74
C LYS A 148 27.34 3.13 8.00
N SER A 149 28.08 3.32 9.10
CA SER A 149 27.85 2.61 10.36
C SER A 149 26.52 3.05 10.99
N MET A 150 26.26 4.35 11.06
CA MET A 150 25.03 4.92 11.61
C MET A 150 23.83 4.57 10.74
N ALA A 151 23.96 4.60 9.41
CA ALA A 151 22.90 4.20 8.48
C ALA A 151 22.52 2.72 8.67
N THR A 152 23.51 1.83 8.86
CA THR A 152 23.26 0.41 9.13
C THR A 152 22.57 0.22 10.47
N LYS A 153 23.00 0.91 11.53
CA LYS A 153 22.35 0.85 12.85
C LYS A 153 20.90 1.34 12.77
N LEU A 154 20.65 2.45 12.09
CA LEU A 154 19.29 2.98 11.86
C LEU A 154 18.41 1.96 11.13
N LEU A 155 18.93 1.32 10.07
CA LEU A 155 18.20 0.31 9.32
C LEU A 155 17.83 -0.89 10.21
N ILE A 156 18.79 -1.42 10.97
CA ILE A 156 18.55 -2.54 11.89
C ILE A 156 17.51 -2.14 12.94
N THR A 157 17.64 -0.96 13.53
CA THR A 157 16.68 -0.47 14.52
C THR A 157 15.27 -0.36 13.94
N LEU A 158 15.13 0.19 12.73
CA LEU A 158 13.82 0.29 12.06
C LEU A 158 13.22 -1.09 11.78
N ILE A 159 14.03 -2.03 11.28
CA ILE A 159 13.55 -3.42 11.04
C ILE A 159 13.10 -4.06 12.37
N LEU A 160 13.90 -3.93 13.43
CA LEU A 160 13.53 -4.48 14.73
C LEU A 160 12.26 -3.84 15.29
N VAL A 161 12.17 -2.52 15.31
CA VAL A 161 11.01 -1.81 15.85
C VAL A 161 9.74 -2.08 15.01
N CYS A 162 9.82 -2.00 13.70
CA CYS A 162 8.64 -2.20 12.84
C CYS A 162 8.21 -3.68 12.78
N SER A 163 9.16 -4.64 12.76
CA SER A 163 8.80 -6.05 12.66
C SER A 163 8.41 -6.65 14.01
N PHE A 164 9.19 -6.39 15.06
CA PHE A 164 8.91 -6.94 16.40
C PHE A 164 7.88 -6.11 17.15
N GLY A 165 7.95 -4.78 17.05
CA GLY A 165 7.02 -3.88 17.74
C GLY A 165 5.58 -4.14 17.36
N GLU A 166 5.26 -4.22 16.07
CA GLU A 166 3.91 -4.54 15.61
C GLU A 166 3.44 -5.92 16.06
N THR A 167 4.31 -6.93 15.93
CA THR A 167 3.97 -8.30 16.34
C THR A 167 3.62 -8.38 17.82
N PHE A 168 4.43 -7.76 18.69
CA PHE A 168 4.18 -7.76 20.13
C PHE A 168 2.98 -6.90 20.51
N ILE A 169 2.84 -5.69 19.96
CA ILE A 169 1.73 -4.79 20.26
C ILE A 169 0.41 -5.38 19.76
N PHE A 170 0.39 -5.96 18.57
CA PHE A 170 -0.82 -6.57 18.01
C PHE A 170 -1.24 -7.79 18.83
N ARG A 171 -0.31 -8.69 19.15
CA ARG A 171 -0.61 -9.85 20.02
C ARG A 171 -1.05 -9.44 21.42
N ALA A 172 -0.43 -8.42 22.00
CA ALA A 172 -0.84 -7.92 23.32
C ALA A 172 -2.27 -7.33 23.27
N LYS A 173 -2.60 -6.54 22.25
CA LYS A 173 -3.97 -6.02 22.04
C LYS A 173 -4.98 -7.14 21.84
N THR A 174 -4.67 -8.14 21.01
CA THR A 174 -5.56 -9.29 20.76
C THR A 174 -5.75 -10.11 22.04
N PHE A 175 -4.70 -10.35 22.80
CA PHE A 175 -4.78 -11.05 24.08
C PHE A 175 -5.63 -10.30 25.11
N LEU A 176 -5.43 -8.99 25.25
CA LEU A 176 -6.20 -8.13 26.15
C LEU A 176 -7.68 -8.03 25.73
N SER A 177 -7.97 -7.95 24.42
CA SER A 177 -9.33 -7.92 23.91
C SER A 177 -10.08 -9.24 24.15
N LEU A 178 -9.39 -10.38 24.01
CA LEU A 178 -9.97 -11.70 24.35
C LEU A 178 -10.27 -11.83 25.83
N GLN A 179 -9.43 -11.27 26.70
CA GLN A 179 -9.59 -11.31 28.14
C GLN A 179 -10.69 -10.35 28.64
N SER A 180 -10.93 -9.24 27.93
CA SER A 180 -11.98 -8.27 28.27
C SER A 180 -13.36 -8.60 27.71
N GLY A 181 -13.50 -9.68 26.93
CA GLY A 181 -14.78 -10.05 26.28
C GLY A 181 -15.25 -9.07 25.21
N TYR A 182 -14.40 -8.09 24.82
CA TYR A 182 -14.70 -7.13 23.78
C TYR A 182 -14.30 -7.74 22.43
N SER A 183 -15.29 -8.23 21.69
CA SER A 183 -15.11 -8.53 20.27
C SER A 183 -14.96 -7.20 19.53
N ALA A 184 -13.72 -6.85 19.16
CA ALA A 184 -13.48 -5.71 18.31
C ALA A 184 -14.15 -5.94 16.95
N PRO A 185 -15.02 -5.04 16.46
CA PRO A 185 -15.53 -5.12 15.10
C PRO A 185 -14.36 -4.85 14.13
N TRP A 186 -14.18 -5.75 13.20
CA TRP A 186 -13.23 -5.64 12.07
C TRP A 186 -13.66 -4.57 11.07
#